data_387f5ee0e99a410b7fbccb36eb22547d
#
_entry.id   387f5ee0e99a410b7fbccb36eb22547d
#
_cell.length_a   1.000
_cell.length_b   1.000
_cell.length_c   1.000
_cell.angle_alpha   90.00
_cell.angle_beta   90.00
_cell.angle_gamma   90.00
#
_symmetry.space_group_name_H-M   'P 1'
#
loop_
_entity.id
_entity.type
_entity.pdbx_description
1 polymer ?
#
loop_
_entity_poly.entity_id
_entity_poly.type
_entity_poly.pdbx_seq_one_letter_code
_entity_poly.pdbx_strand_id
1 'polypeptide(L)'
;DVAHGKPKPLDIDEPRHLADTIAKMALKYVVITSVDRDDLRDGGATHFKNCIDAIRVQTPSVKIEILTPDFRGRMNKALDIFTDCPPDVFNHNLETVPSLYPRVRPGADYQHSLDLLKSFKQQHSQVTTKSGLMLGVGESKKQVLDVLRDLRQHQVDMLTLGQYLQPSRHHLAVEKYIHPDQFAEYKELALEMGFSQVASGPMVRSSYHADLQAQGELVS
;
A
#
# COMPACT_ATOMS: atom_id res chain seq x y z
N ASP A 1 8.92 5.66 -12.45
CA ASP A 1 8.50 6.15 -13.79
C ASP A 1 7.67 5.08 -14.48
N VAL A 2 6.39 5.33 -14.65
CA VAL A 2 5.48 4.47 -15.40
C VAL A 2 5.14 5.17 -16.70
N ALA A 3 5.17 4.43 -17.82
CA ALA A 3 4.81 5.00 -19.11
C ALA A 3 3.35 5.48 -19.12
N HIS A 4 3.13 6.71 -19.54
CA HIS A 4 1.79 7.24 -19.70
C HIS A 4 1.14 6.70 -20.98
N GLY A 5 -0.17 6.45 -20.95
CA GLY A 5 -0.95 6.01 -22.09
C GLY A 5 -1.82 4.79 -21.79
N LYS A 6 -2.41 4.21 -22.84
CA LYS A 6 -3.27 3.03 -22.68
C LYS A 6 -2.41 1.82 -22.28
N PRO A 7 -2.72 1.15 -21.17
CA PRO A 7 -2.00 -0.04 -20.76
C PRO A 7 -2.09 -1.17 -21.83
N LYS A 8 -1.09 -2.05 -21.84
CA LYS A 8 -1.17 -3.28 -22.63
C LYS A 8 -2.31 -4.18 -22.12
N PRO A 9 -2.86 -5.06 -22.98
CA PRO A 9 -3.77 -6.11 -22.53
C PRO A 9 -3.16 -6.89 -21.37
N LEU A 10 -4.01 -7.43 -20.49
CA LEU A 10 -3.56 -8.34 -19.42
C LEU A 10 -2.88 -9.57 -20.04
N ASP A 11 -1.74 -9.96 -19.46
CA ASP A 11 -1.11 -11.23 -19.76
C ASP A 11 -1.84 -12.33 -18.98
N ILE A 12 -2.50 -13.23 -19.69
CA ILE A 12 -3.27 -14.31 -19.09
C ILE A 12 -2.37 -15.33 -18.36
N ASP A 13 -1.10 -15.43 -18.76
CA ASP A 13 -0.12 -16.34 -18.16
C ASP A 13 0.62 -15.72 -16.97
N GLU A 14 0.50 -14.41 -16.73
CA GLU A 14 1.21 -13.71 -15.64
C GLU A 14 0.96 -14.35 -14.27
N PRO A 15 -0.28 -14.73 -13.85
CA PRO A 15 -0.50 -15.37 -12.56
C PRO A 15 0.32 -16.65 -12.38
N ARG A 16 0.40 -17.50 -13.41
CA ARG A 16 1.20 -18.74 -13.40
C ARG A 16 2.70 -18.42 -13.35
N HIS A 17 3.18 -17.53 -14.19
CA HIS A 17 4.60 -17.13 -14.22
C HIS A 17 5.05 -16.51 -12.89
N LEU A 18 4.18 -15.70 -12.27
CA LEU A 18 4.44 -15.12 -10.95
C LEU A 18 4.55 -16.20 -9.87
N ALA A 19 3.60 -17.12 -9.83
CA ALA A 19 3.61 -18.26 -8.88
C ALA A 19 4.85 -19.13 -9.06
N ASP A 20 5.22 -19.48 -10.29
CA ASP A 20 6.45 -20.22 -10.62
C ASP A 20 7.71 -19.50 -10.13
N THR A 21 7.76 -18.21 -10.29
CA THR A 21 8.92 -17.38 -9.85
C THR A 21 9.02 -17.37 -8.34
N ILE A 22 7.93 -17.13 -7.63
CA ILE A 22 7.86 -17.13 -6.17
C ILE A 22 8.30 -18.47 -5.60
N ALA A 23 7.83 -19.58 -6.19
CA ALA A 23 8.21 -20.91 -5.78
C ALA A 23 9.71 -21.18 -5.99
N LYS A 24 10.27 -20.82 -7.16
CA LYS A 24 11.70 -20.97 -7.47
C LYS A 24 12.59 -20.15 -6.53
N MET A 25 12.14 -18.98 -6.12
CA MET A 25 12.88 -18.11 -5.20
C MET A 25 12.70 -18.53 -3.73
N ALA A 26 11.83 -19.49 -3.44
CA ALA A 26 11.50 -19.96 -2.09
C ALA A 26 11.12 -18.81 -1.14
N LEU A 27 10.37 -17.82 -1.64
CA LEU A 27 9.96 -16.67 -0.86
C LEU A 27 8.94 -17.08 0.21
N LYS A 28 8.99 -16.41 1.35
CA LYS A 28 8.03 -16.60 2.46
C LYS A 28 6.97 -15.49 2.49
N TYR A 29 7.29 -14.34 1.91
CA TYR A 29 6.44 -13.16 1.85
C TYR A 29 6.61 -12.48 0.50
N VAL A 30 5.54 -11.99 -0.08
CA VAL A 30 5.56 -11.25 -1.35
C VAL A 30 4.65 -10.03 -1.27
N VAL A 31 5.08 -8.95 -1.89
CA VAL A 31 4.26 -7.75 -2.12
C VAL A 31 3.99 -7.64 -3.61
N ILE A 32 2.72 -7.73 -3.98
CA ILE A 32 2.26 -7.62 -5.37
C ILE A 32 1.63 -6.25 -5.57
N THR A 33 2.02 -5.55 -6.61
CA THR A 33 1.45 -4.26 -6.97
C THR A 33 1.14 -4.19 -8.46
N SER A 34 0.30 -3.28 -8.86
CA SER A 34 -0.01 -2.99 -10.25
C SER A 34 0.05 -1.49 -10.53
N VAL A 35 0.09 -1.12 -11.79
CA VAL A 35 -0.28 0.21 -12.25
C VAL A 35 -1.80 0.39 -12.17
N ASP A 36 -2.28 1.65 -12.27
CA ASP A 36 -3.71 1.92 -12.41
C ASP A 36 -4.26 1.25 -13.68
N ARG A 37 -5.37 0.53 -13.52
CA ARG A 37 -6.07 -0.18 -14.60
C ARG A 37 -7.49 0.37 -14.75
N ASP A 38 -7.60 1.70 -14.89
CA ASP A 38 -8.87 2.37 -15.13
C ASP A 38 -9.53 1.99 -16.46
N ASP A 39 -8.79 1.33 -17.34
CA ASP A 39 -9.28 0.71 -18.58
C ASP A 39 -10.11 -0.56 -18.33
N LEU A 40 -9.96 -1.20 -17.16
CA LEU A 40 -10.70 -2.42 -16.80
C LEU A 40 -11.95 -2.11 -15.97
N ARG A 41 -13.00 -2.93 -16.14
CA ARG A 41 -14.28 -2.76 -15.47
C ARG A 41 -14.24 -2.94 -13.95
N ASP A 42 -13.21 -3.58 -13.46
CA ASP A 42 -12.96 -3.91 -12.04
C ASP A 42 -11.67 -3.28 -11.50
N GLY A 43 -11.03 -2.40 -12.28
CA GLY A 43 -9.78 -1.77 -11.89
C GLY A 43 -8.59 -2.74 -11.76
N GLY A 44 -8.70 -3.96 -12.32
CA GLY A 44 -7.66 -5.01 -12.25
C GLY A 44 -7.79 -5.94 -11.05
N ALA A 45 -8.84 -5.83 -10.23
CA ALA A 45 -9.02 -6.68 -9.05
C ALA A 45 -9.08 -8.18 -9.38
N THR A 46 -9.74 -8.58 -10.48
CA THR A 46 -9.77 -9.98 -10.94
C THR A 46 -8.36 -10.50 -11.23
N HIS A 47 -7.49 -9.66 -11.79
CA HIS A 47 -6.12 -10.08 -12.07
C HIS A 47 -5.30 -10.28 -10.79
N PHE A 48 -5.44 -9.39 -9.80
CA PHE A 48 -4.87 -9.60 -8.46
C PHE A 48 -5.35 -10.92 -7.84
N LYS A 49 -6.68 -11.18 -7.89
CA LYS A 49 -7.25 -12.42 -7.38
C LYS A 49 -6.63 -13.65 -8.06
N ASN A 50 -6.52 -13.63 -9.39
CA ASN A 50 -5.91 -14.74 -10.14
C ASN A 50 -4.43 -14.97 -9.73
N CYS A 51 -3.68 -13.91 -9.48
CA CYS A 51 -2.32 -14.02 -8.95
C CYS A 51 -2.30 -14.63 -7.55
N ILE A 52 -3.17 -14.20 -6.64
CA ILE A 52 -3.29 -14.75 -5.30
C ILE A 52 -3.65 -16.25 -5.37
N ASP A 53 -4.65 -16.62 -6.17
CA ASP A 53 -5.08 -18.01 -6.33
C ASP A 53 -3.94 -18.90 -6.84
N ALA A 54 -3.23 -18.44 -7.89
CA ALA A 54 -2.11 -19.19 -8.46
C ALA A 54 -0.97 -19.41 -7.45
N ILE A 55 -0.62 -18.38 -6.68
CA ILE A 55 0.40 -18.47 -5.63
C ILE A 55 -0.05 -19.43 -4.52
N ARG A 56 -1.29 -19.33 -4.04
CA ARG A 56 -1.81 -20.19 -2.97
C ARG A 56 -1.86 -21.66 -3.37
N VAL A 57 -2.15 -21.95 -4.65
CA VAL A 57 -2.12 -23.33 -5.17
C VAL A 57 -0.70 -23.89 -5.15
N GLN A 58 0.29 -23.11 -5.56
CA GLN A 58 1.66 -23.60 -5.73
C GLN A 58 2.50 -23.49 -4.46
N THR A 59 2.30 -22.44 -3.67
CA THR A 59 3.06 -22.13 -2.45
C THR A 59 2.12 -21.66 -1.33
N PRO A 60 1.30 -22.55 -0.75
CA PRO A 60 0.21 -22.20 0.18
C PRO A 60 0.69 -21.52 1.48
N SER A 61 1.96 -21.65 1.83
CA SER A 61 2.55 -21.05 3.04
C SER A 61 3.06 -19.62 2.84
N VAL A 62 3.13 -19.12 1.59
CA VAL A 62 3.61 -17.77 1.30
C VAL A 62 2.57 -16.75 1.76
N LYS A 63 3.01 -15.74 2.49
CA LYS A 63 2.19 -14.58 2.84
C LYS A 63 2.14 -13.60 1.68
N ILE A 64 0.95 -13.12 1.37
CA ILE A 64 0.67 -12.27 0.21
C ILE A 64 0.16 -10.92 0.69
N GLU A 65 0.93 -9.88 0.46
CA GLU A 65 0.49 -8.48 0.55
C GLU A 65 0.16 -7.99 -0.86
N ILE A 66 -0.96 -7.29 -1.04
CA ILE A 66 -1.25 -6.55 -2.27
C ILE A 66 -1.23 -5.07 -2.00
N LEU A 67 -0.51 -4.30 -2.83
CA LEU A 67 -0.55 -2.84 -2.85
C LEU A 67 -1.44 -2.41 -4.02
N THR A 68 -2.65 -1.95 -3.67
CA THR A 68 -3.72 -1.70 -4.64
C THR A 68 -3.74 -0.25 -5.13
N PRO A 69 -4.22 -0.01 -6.37
CA PRO A 69 -4.60 1.31 -6.84
C PRO A 69 -5.88 1.81 -6.16
N ASP A 70 -6.33 3.02 -6.51
CA ASP A 70 -7.54 3.65 -5.94
C ASP A 70 -8.86 2.93 -6.33
N PHE A 71 -8.89 2.07 -7.35
CA PHE A 71 -10.11 1.48 -7.91
C PHE A 71 -11.22 2.51 -8.19
N ARG A 72 -10.87 3.66 -8.76
CA ARG A 72 -11.78 4.80 -8.97
C ARG A 72 -13.09 4.41 -9.66
N GLY A 73 -14.23 4.76 -9.03
CA GLY A 73 -15.56 4.43 -9.54
C GLY A 73 -15.89 2.93 -9.59
N ARG A 74 -15.02 2.06 -9.03
CA ARG A 74 -15.15 0.60 -9.08
C ARG A 74 -14.89 -0.06 -7.72
N MET A 75 -14.71 0.73 -6.65
CA MET A 75 -14.29 0.26 -5.32
C MET A 75 -15.11 -0.95 -4.85
N ASN A 76 -16.43 -0.84 -4.79
CA ASN A 76 -17.28 -1.93 -4.29
C ASN A 76 -17.09 -3.21 -5.12
N LYS A 77 -17.10 -3.07 -6.46
CA LYS A 77 -16.89 -4.21 -7.35
C LYS A 77 -15.52 -4.84 -7.19
N ALA A 78 -14.47 -4.04 -7.00
CA ALA A 78 -13.12 -4.52 -6.76
C ALA A 78 -13.01 -5.26 -5.43
N LEU A 79 -13.61 -4.72 -4.37
CA LEU A 79 -13.62 -5.35 -3.05
C LEU A 79 -14.41 -6.65 -3.02
N ASP A 80 -15.57 -6.72 -3.70
CA ASP A 80 -16.37 -7.95 -3.82
C ASP A 80 -15.58 -9.12 -4.43
N ILE A 81 -14.64 -8.84 -5.33
CA ILE A 81 -13.79 -9.86 -5.97
C ILE A 81 -12.86 -10.53 -4.96
N PHE A 82 -12.42 -9.83 -3.91
CA PHE A 82 -11.54 -10.39 -2.88
C PHE A 82 -12.30 -11.20 -1.82
N THR A 83 -13.63 -11.26 -1.85
CA THR A 83 -14.45 -11.92 -0.81
C THR A 83 -14.03 -13.37 -0.58
N ASP A 84 -13.84 -14.15 -1.66
CA ASP A 84 -13.50 -15.57 -1.57
C ASP A 84 -11.99 -15.83 -1.46
N CYS A 85 -11.15 -14.86 -1.81
CA CYS A 85 -9.70 -15.02 -1.83
C CYS A 85 -9.01 -13.71 -1.39
N PRO A 86 -9.15 -13.30 -0.12
CA PRO A 86 -8.47 -12.10 0.36
C PRO A 86 -6.95 -12.32 0.48
N PRO A 87 -6.13 -11.25 0.34
CA PRO A 87 -4.71 -11.32 0.67
C PRO A 87 -4.50 -11.50 2.18
N ASP A 88 -3.26 -11.75 2.59
CA ASP A 88 -2.89 -11.71 4.02
C ASP A 88 -2.76 -10.26 4.52
N VAL A 89 -2.33 -9.33 3.66
CA VAL A 89 -2.27 -7.89 3.95
C VAL A 89 -2.82 -7.10 2.76
N PHE A 90 -3.79 -6.22 3.04
CA PHE A 90 -4.35 -5.28 2.07
C PHE A 90 -3.72 -3.91 2.27
N ASN A 91 -2.92 -3.46 1.32
CA ASN A 91 -2.19 -2.21 1.38
C ASN A 91 -2.70 -1.22 0.33
N HIS A 92 -2.98 0.00 0.76
CA HIS A 92 -3.23 1.14 -0.10
C HIS A 92 -2.61 2.40 0.51
N ASN A 93 -1.65 2.99 -0.18
CA ASN A 93 -0.92 4.13 0.32
C ASN A 93 -1.69 5.45 0.13
N LEU A 94 -1.77 6.28 1.16
CA LEU A 94 -2.23 7.65 1.05
C LEU A 94 -1.19 8.57 0.41
N GLU A 95 0.07 8.20 0.48
CA GLU A 95 1.26 8.87 -0.06
C GLU A 95 1.58 10.21 0.60
N THR A 96 0.60 11.07 0.88
CA THR A 96 0.82 12.39 1.47
C THR A 96 -0.40 12.90 2.25
N VAL A 97 -0.29 14.11 2.80
CA VAL A 97 -1.38 14.78 3.55
C VAL A 97 -2.42 15.42 2.61
N PRO A 98 -3.68 15.62 3.06
CA PRO A 98 -4.78 16.10 2.19
C PRO A 98 -4.46 17.38 1.42
N SER A 99 -3.82 18.36 2.06
CA SER A 99 -3.49 19.65 1.44
C SER A 99 -2.52 19.54 0.25
N LEU A 100 -1.77 18.46 0.17
CA LEU A 100 -0.79 18.21 -0.89
C LEU A 100 -1.31 17.27 -2.00
N TYR A 101 -2.51 16.70 -1.87
CA TYR A 101 -3.09 15.80 -2.88
C TYR A 101 -3.12 16.41 -4.28
N PRO A 102 -3.56 17.68 -4.49
CA PRO A 102 -3.60 18.27 -5.83
C PRO A 102 -2.21 18.32 -6.50
N ARG A 103 -1.15 18.39 -5.69
CA ARG A 103 0.23 18.53 -6.16
C ARG A 103 0.96 17.19 -6.27
N VAL A 104 0.75 16.27 -5.33
CA VAL A 104 1.47 14.99 -5.22
C VAL A 104 0.73 13.85 -5.91
N ARG A 105 -0.61 13.83 -5.79
CA ARG A 105 -1.49 12.80 -6.36
C ARG A 105 -2.64 13.46 -7.16
N PRO A 106 -2.34 14.17 -8.24
CA PRO A 106 -3.36 14.88 -9.01
C PRO A 106 -4.46 13.91 -9.49
N GLY A 107 -5.71 14.24 -9.17
CA GLY A 107 -6.87 13.42 -9.49
C GLY A 107 -7.18 12.28 -8.53
N ALA A 108 -6.38 12.02 -7.49
CA ALA A 108 -6.75 11.14 -6.39
C ALA A 108 -7.61 11.90 -5.36
N ASP A 109 -8.39 11.14 -4.58
CA ASP A 109 -9.23 11.66 -3.51
C ASP A 109 -8.80 11.05 -2.18
N TYR A 110 -8.49 11.91 -1.20
CA TYR A 110 -8.02 11.49 0.12
C TYR A 110 -9.04 10.66 0.88
N GLN A 111 -10.31 11.13 0.89
CA GLN A 111 -11.37 10.43 1.59
C GLN A 111 -11.67 9.09 0.94
N HIS A 112 -11.66 9.03 -0.40
CA HIS A 112 -11.82 7.77 -1.13
C HIS A 112 -10.76 6.73 -0.74
N SER A 113 -9.49 7.14 -0.60
CA SER A 113 -8.41 6.24 -0.16
C SER A 113 -8.63 5.70 1.25
N LEU A 114 -9.12 6.54 2.17
CA LEU A 114 -9.50 6.12 3.53
C LEU A 114 -10.70 5.17 3.51
N ASP A 115 -11.73 5.49 2.72
CA ASP A 115 -12.95 4.69 2.60
C ASP A 115 -12.66 3.31 1.97
N LEU A 116 -11.71 3.23 1.04
CA LEU A 116 -11.24 1.97 0.45
C LEU A 116 -10.67 1.03 1.54
N LEU A 117 -9.76 1.52 2.36
CA LEU A 117 -9.17 0.76 3.46
C LEU A 117 -10.22 0.32 4.49
N LYS A 118 -11.09 1.24 4.90
CA LYS A 118 -12.18 0.97 5.85
C LYS A 118 -13.16 -0.07 5.31
N SER A 119 -13.59 0.09 4.06
CA SER A 119 -14.56 -0.82 3.43
C SER A 119 -13.99 -2.24 3.31
N PHE A 120 -12.70 -2.37 2.93
CA PHE A 120 -12.02 -3.65 2.93
C PHE A 120 -11.97 -4.26 4.33
N LYS A 121 -11.56 -3.48 5.35
CA LYS A 121 -11.49 -3.96 6.75
C LYS A 121 -12.83 -4.40 7.30
N GLN A 122 -13.92 -3.74 6.92
CA GLN A 122 -15.28 -4.13 7.31
C GLN A 122 -15.71 -5.47 6.70
N GLN A 123 -15.33 -5.76 5.45
CA GLN A 123 -15.60 -7.03 4.78
C GLN A 123 -14.69 -8.15 5.30
N HIS A 124 -13.44 -7.84 5.65
CA HIS A 124 -12.40 -8.79 6.03
C HIS A 124 -11.74 -8.39 7.37
N SER A 125 -12.50 -8.42 8.46
CA SER A 125 -12.07 -7.92 9.78
C SER A 125 -10.78 -8.57 10.30
N GLN A 126 -10.48 -9.79 9.89
CA GLN A 126 -9.28 -10.55 10.28
C GLN A 126 -8.07 -10.26 9.40
N VAL A 127 -8.25 -9.65 8.23
CA VAL A 127 -7.14 -9.32 7.34
C VAL A 127 -6.50 -8.00 7.79
N THR A 128 -5.19 -7.99 7.83
CA THR A 128 -4.42 -6.79 8.18
C THR A 128 -4.52 -5.76 7.06
N THR A 129 -4.80 -4.49 7.44
CA THR A 129 -4.76 -3.36 6.51
C THR A 129 -3.52 -2.52 6.74
N LYS A 130 -2.97 -1.97 5.68
CA LYS A 130 -1.73 -1.20 5.69
C LYS A 130 -1.84 0.05 4.84
N SER A 131 -1.15 1.12 5.26
CA SER A 131 -1.01 2.34 4.47
C SER A 131 0.38 2.94 4.66
N GLY A 132 0.74 3.89 3.79
CA GLY A 132 2.03 4.55 3.85
C GLY A 132 1.99 6.02 3.41
N LEU A 133 2.96 6.78 3.93
CA LEU A 133 3.22 8.16 3.55
C LEU A 133 4.68 8.34 3.15
N MET A 134 4.89 9.20 2.15
CA MET A 134 6.18 9.79 1.84
C MET A 134 6.29 11.16 2.49
N LEU A 135 7.37 11.40 3.23
CA LEU A 135 7.61 12.65 3.95
C LEU A 135 8.70 13.48 3.29
N GLY A 136 8.59 14.81 3.41
CA GLY A 136 9.55 15.75 2.86
C GLY A 136 9.10 16.42 1.57
N VAL A 137 7.79 16.45 1.29
CA VAL A 137 7.18 17.12 0.13
C VAL A 137 6.47 18.44 0.51
N GLY A 138 6.59 18.87 1.78
CA GLY A 138 6.07 20.16 2.28
C GLY A 138 5.00 20.02 3.36
N GLU A 139 4.74 18.85 3.87
CA GLU A 139 3.83 18.59 4.99
C GLU A 139 4.42 19.10 6.32
N SER A 140 3.54 19.53 7.21
CA SER A 140 3.89 19.82 8.60
C SER A 140 3.71 18.60 9.50
N LYS A 141 4.43 18.57 10.65
CA LYS A 141 4.26 17.52 11.66
C LYS A 141 2.80 17.35 12.07
N LYS A 142 2.08 18.47 12.30
CA LYS A 142 0.66 18.44 12.65
C LYS A 142 -0.17 17.69 11.60
N GLN A 143 0.03 18.00 10.32
CA GLN A 143 -0.70 17.36 9.23
C GLN A 143 -0.41 15.85 9.15
N VAL A 144 0.84 15.43 9.35
CA VAL A 144 1.18 14.00 9.44
C VAL A 144 0.40 13.33 10.56
N LEU A 145 0.42 13.90 11.78
CA LEU A 145 -0.29 13.33 12.92
C LEU A 145 -1.81 13.30 12.73
N ASP A 146 -2.39 14.28 12.03
CA ASP A 146 -3.81 14.28 11.68
C ASP A 146 -4.12 13.10 10.74
N VAL A 147 -3.29 12.85 9.72
CA VAL A 147 -3.43 11.67 8.83
C VAL A 147 -3.31 10.35 9.61
N LEU A 148 -2.39 10.24 10.56
CA LEU A 148 -2.27 9.03 11.38
C LEU A 148 -3.55 8.77 12.18
N ARG A 149 -4.18 9.81 12.74
CA ARG A 149 -5.48 9.68 13.42
C ARG A 149 -6.59 9.25 12.46
N ASP A 150 -6.65 9.84 11.26
CA ASP A 150 -7.62 9.47 10.23
C ASP A 150 -7.47 7.99 9.84
N LEU A 151 -6.25 7.52 9.61
CA LEU A 151 -5.97 6.10 9.32
C LEU A 151 -6.46 5.19 10.46
N ARG A 152 -6.20 5.54 11.72
CA ARG A 152 -6.69 4.74 12.86
C ARG A 152 -8.22 4.76 12.98
N GLN A 153 -8.89 5.88 12.70
CA GLN A 153 -10.35 5.97 12.66
C GLN A 153 -10.94 5.10 11.53
N HIS A 154 -10.16 4.85 10.48
CA HIS A 154 -10.50 3.95 9.38
C HIS A 154 -9.97 2.52 9.57
N GLN A 155 -9.55 2.18 10.81
CA GLN A 155 -9.16 0.82 11.22
C GLN A 155 -7.93 0.27 10.48
N VAL A 156 -7.02 1.14 10.06
CA VAL A 156 -5.75 0.72 9.44
C VAL A 156 -4.80 0.20 10.52
N ASP A 157 -4.28 -1.02 10.34
CA ASP A 157 -3.49 -1.72 11.34
C ASP A 157 -2.00 -1.40 11.27
N MET A 158 -1.44 -1.26 10.06
CA MET A 158 -0.01 -1.10 9.83
C MET A 158 0.31 0.19 9.09
N LEU A 159 1.48 0.77 9.39
CA LEU A 159 1.92 2.03 8.82
C LEU A 159 3.36 1.95 8.31
N THR A 160 3.61 2.58 7.16
CA THR A 160 4.97 2.87 6.67
C THR A 160 5.18 4.36 6.46
N LEU A 161 6.28 4.91 6.98
CA LEU A 161 6.70 6.30 6.77
C LEU A 161 8.11 6.31 6.18
N GLY A 162 8.26 6.86 4.98
CA GLY A 162 9.54 6.92 4.28
C GLY A 162 9.88 8.32 3.78
N GLN A 163 11.14 8.61 3.53
CA GLN A 163 11.56 9.86 2.91
C GLN A 163 11.17 9.86 1.43
N TYR A 164 10.52 10.92 0.98
CA TYR A 164 10.36 11.19 -0.44
C TYR A 164 11.72 11.45 -1.09
N LEU A 165 12.02 10.75 -2.15
CA LEU A 165 13.18 10.97 -3.00
C LEU A 165 12.69 11.30 -4.40
N GLN A 166 13.18 12.39 -4.98
CA GLN A 166 12.80 12.84 -6.32
C GLN A 166 13.27 11.84 -7.39
N PRO A 167 12.36 11.13 -8.09
CA PRO A 167 12.77 10.10 -9.06
C PRO A 167 13.45 10.66 -10.31
N SER A 168 13.02 11.85 -10.76
CA SER A 168 13.63 12.56 -11.90
C SER A 168 13.40 14.07 -11.77
N ARG A 169 14.06 14.86 -12.59
CA ARG A 169 13.92 16.34 -12.60
C ARG A 169 12.51 16.85 -12.92
N HIS A 170 11.65 16.00 -13.46
CA HIS A 170 10.25 16.33 -13.78
C HIS A 170 9.29 16.06 -12.64
N HIS A 171 9.74 15.35 -11.59
CA HIS A 171 8.96 15.11 -10.37
C HIS A 171 9.14 16.27 -9.39
N LEU A 172 8.27 16.30 -8.37
CA LEU A 172 8.33 17.29 -7.30
C LEU A 172 9.73 17.28 -6.65
N ALA A 173 10.26 18.46 -6.39
CA ALA A 173 11.49 18.57 -5.64
C ALA A 173 11.29 18.12 -4.18
N VAL A 174 12.35 17.61 -3.57
CA VAL A 174 12.38 17.37 -2.13
C VAL A 174 12.36 18.71 -1.42
N GLU A 175 11.33 18.99 -0.62
CA GLU A 175 11.22 20.24 0.16
C GLU A 175 12.08 20.18 1.43
N LYS A 176 12.16 18.97 2.03
CA LYS A 176 12.93 18.75 3.25
C LYS A 176 13.39 17.31 3.36
N TYR A 177 14.63 17.10 3.80
CA TYR A 177 15.08 15.80 4.31
C TYR A 177 14.75 15.73 5.80
N ILE A 178 13.89 14.76 6.15
CA ILE A 178 13.43 14.57 7.53
C ILE A 178 14.54 13.90 8.32
N HIS A 179 14.85 14.42 9.50
CA HIS A 179 15.86 13.85 10.37
C HIS A 179 15.44 12.46 10.89
N PRO A 180 16.37 11.51 11.05
CA PRO A 180 16.05 10.17 11.58
C PRO A 180 15.30 10.20 12.91
N ASP A 181 15.64 11.11 13.82
CA ASP A 181 14.95 11.25 15.12
C ASP A 181 13.47 11.61 14.94
N GLN A 182 13.12 12.39 13.91
CA GLN A 182 11.73 12.70 13.61
C GLN A 182 10.97 11.48 13.11
N PHE A 183 11.61 10.58 12.35
CA PHE A 183 11.03 9.29 11.99
C PHE A 183 10.83 8.40 13.21
N ALA A 184 11.79 8.37 14.14
CA ALA A 184 11.66 7.64 15.40
C ALA A 184 10.49 8.18 16.24
N GLU A 185 10.37 9.50 16.37
CA GLU A 185 9.24 10.14 17.05
C GLU A 185 7.89 9.80 16.40
N TYR A 186 7.78 9.82 15.07
CA TYR A 186 6.55 9.40 14.39
C TYR A 186 6.21 7.93 14.66
N LYS A 187 7.22 7.05 14.72
CA LYS A 187 7.02 5.63 15.04
C LYS A 187 6.40 5.47 16.44
N GLU A 188 6.97 6.12 17.44
CA GLU A 188 6.47 6.07 18.82
C GLU A 188 5.02 6.57 18.90
N LEU A 189 4.75 7.75 18.36
CA LEU A 189 3.41 8.34 18.36
C LEU A 189 2.39 7.48 17.60
N ALA A 190 2.77 6.85 16.50
CA ALA A 190 1.89 5.96 15.76
C ALA A 190 1.57 4.69 16.57
N LEU A 191 2.56 4.09 17.25
CA LEU A 191 2.34 2.94 18.14
C LEU A 191 1.41 3.30 19.29
N GLU A 192 1.59 4.49 19.91
CA GLU A 192 0.69 5.02 20.95
C GLU A 192 -0.76 5.23 20.44
N MET A 193 -0.92 5.59 19.14
CA MET A 193 -2.24 5.69 18.49
C MET A 193 -2.89 4.32 18.22
N GLY A 194 -2.17 3.21 18.44
CA GLY A 194 -2.70 1.86 18.31
C GLY A 194 -2.46 1.20 16.95
N PHE A 195 -1.50 1.67 16.14
CA PHE A 195 -1.01 0.86 15.02
C PHE A 195 -0.30 -0.37 15.57
N SER A 196 -0.60 -1.54 14.99
CA SER A 196 0.02 -2.80 15.42
C SER A 196 1.49 -2.92 15.01
N GLN A 197 1.84 -2.32 13.86
CA GLN A 197 3.19 -2.30 13.31
C GLN A 197 3.46 -0.96 12.60
N VAL A 198 4.66 -0.42 12.82
CA VAL A 198 5.10 0.83 12.20
C VAL A 198 6.55 0.70 11.73
N ALA A 199 6.76 0.79 10.42
CA ALA A 199 8.08 1.02 9.84
C ALA A 199 8.23 2.51 9.53
N SER A 200 9.22 3.16 10.11
CA SER A 200 9.43 4.60 9.95
C SER A 200 10.93 4.90 9.87
N GLY A 201 11.35 5.47 8.76
CA GLY A 201 12.76 5.80 8.56
C GLY A 201 13.07 6.32 7.15
N PRO A 202 14.22 6.96 6.95
CA PRO A 202 14.57 7.56 5.66
C PRO A 202 14.57 6.58 4.48
N MET A 203 14.95 5.34 4.72
CA MET A 203 15.06 4.30 3.68
C MET A 203 13.83 3.40 3.60
N VAL A 204 12.82 3.61 4.44
CA VAL A 204 11.58 2.82 4.44
C VAL A 204 10.83 3.00 3.13
N ARG A 205 10.30 1.90 2.60
CA ARG A 205 9.39 1.81 1.45
C ARG A 205 8.23 0.89 1.81
N SER A 206 7.16 0.89 1.02
CA SER A 206 5.97 0.07 1.29
C SER A 206 6.28 -1.41 1.47
N SER A 207 7.32 -1.93 0.82
CA SER A 207 7.79 -3.32 0.94
C SER A 207 8.95 -3.52 1.92
N TYR A 208 9.40 -2.47 2.63
CA TYR A 208 10.54 -2.56 3.54
C TYR A 208 10.25 -3.49 4.72
N HIS A 209 11.01 -4.59 4.80
CA HIS A 209 10.83 -5.64 5.82
C HIS A 209 9.35 -6.00 6.06
N ALA A 210 8.56 -6.07 4.97
CA ALA A 210 7.13 -6.35 5.05
C ALA A 210 6.85 -7.73 5.66
N ASP A 211 7.77 -8.68 5.47
CA ASP A 211 7.76 -10.00 6.10
C ASP A 211 7.87 -9.93 7.64
N LEU A 212 8.81 -9.14 8.17
CA LEU A 212 8.99 -8.95 9.61
C LEU A 212 7.80 -8.19 10.22
N GLN A 213 7.31 -7.14 9.52
CA GLN A 213 6.12 -6.40 9.95
C GLN A 213 4.89 -7.32 10.08
N ALA A 214 4.66 -8.20 9.09
CA ALA A 214 3.53 -9.12 9.11
C ALA A 214 3.65 -10.22 10.19
N GLN A 215 4.86 -10.50 10.67
CA GLN A 215 5.12 -11.45 11.76
C GLN A 215 5.05 -10.81 13.16
N GLY A 216 4.83 -9.49 13.23
CA GLY A 216 4.79 -8.77 14.51
C GLY A 216 6.17 -8.44 15.07
N GLU A 217 7.24 -8.59 14.28
CA GLU A 217 8.58 -8.23 14.71
C GLU A 217 8.83 -6.72 14.56
N LEU A 218 9.49 -6.13 15.55
CA LEU A 218 9.84 -4.71 15.52
C LEU A 218 10.89 -4.47 14.42
N VAL A 219 10.52 -3.72 13.40
CA VAL A 219 11.44 -3.29 12.35
C VAL A 219 12.18 -2.04 12.84
N SER A 220 13.50 -2.15 12.95
CA SER A 220 14.41 -1.07 13.33
C SER A 220 14.73 -0.16 12.14
#